data_94974c19ea7fe85333049aa3fb50f714
#
_entry.id   94974c19ea7fe85333049aa3fb50f714
#
_cell.length_a   1.000
_cell.length_b   1.000
_cell.length_c   1.000
_cell.angle_alpha   90.00
_cell.angle_beta   90.00
_cell.angle_gamma   90.00
#
_symmetry.space_group_name_H-M   'P 1'
#
loop_
_entity.id
_entity.type
_entity.pdbx_description
1 polymer ?
#
loop_
_entity_poly.entity_id
_entity_poly.type
_entity_poly.pdbx_seq_one_letter_code
_entity_poly.pdbx_strand_id
1 'polypeptide(L)'
;MYNVRLKHYQNGETQARIYCTGIVTGQKKAHPKPSVPEMEKEPFTGTMVEVVRSFHQAEEKQERSIHNSLTRAKQQIYDISRANKWDYFVTLTFNEKKVDRYDYAACTKKLSYWLNNMKKTSNPDFKYIVVPERHKDGAFHFHGLFAHCDGL
;
A
#
# COMPACT_ATOMS: atom_id res chain seq x y z
N MET A 1 11.84 -19.76 15.60
CA MET A 1 10.48 -19.35 16.03
C MET A 1 10.61 -18.19 17.01
N TYR A 2 9.78 -17.15 16.89
CA TYR A 2 9.71 -16.03 17.83
C TYR A 2 8.24 -15.60 18.00
N ASN A 3 7.93 -15.03 19.14
CA ASN A 3 6.61 -14.46 19.45
C ASN A 3 6.64 -12.96 19.73
N VAL A 4 7.82 -12.36 19.72
CA VAL A 4 8.01 -10.92 19.90
C VAL A 4 8.88 -10.38 18.78
N ARG A 5 8.46 -9.24 18.21
CA ARG A 5 9.26 -8.47 17.26
C ARG A 5 9.46 -7.06 17.79
N LEU A 6 10.71 -6.68 17.96
CA LEU A 6 11.08 -5.32 18.34
C LEU A 6 11.49 -4.52 17.11
N LYS A 7 11.08 -3.27 17.06
CA LYS A 7 11.54 -2.27 16.10
C LYS A 7 12.06 -1.07 16.87
N HIS A 8 13.30 -0.69 16.60
CA HIS A 8 13.92 0.51 17.14
C HIS A 8 13.92 1.59 16.05
N TYR A 9 13.45 2.77 16.39
CA TYR A 9 13.43 3.94 15.50
C TYR A 9 14.57 4.88 15.85
N GLN A 10 15.03 5.65 14.86
CA GLN A 10 16.16 6.57 15.04
C GLN A 10 15.87 7.70 16.04
N ASN A 11 14.58 8.00 16.30
CA ASN A 11 14.16 8.96 17.32
C ASN A 11 14.25 8.42 18.77
N GLY A 12 14.79 7.22 18.96
CA GLY A 12 14.92 6.57 20.27
C GLY A 12 13.71 5.76 20.72
N GLU A 13 12.61 5.80 19.98
CA GLU A 13 11.43 5.01 20.31
C GLU A 13 11.62 3.53 19.97
N THR A 14 10.96 2.69 20.75
CA THR A 14 10.92 1.23 20.50
C THR A 14 9.48 0.74 20.47
N GLN A 15 9.14 0.02 19.43
CA GLN A 15 7.86 -0.68 19.30
C GLN A 15 8.05 -2.18 19.52
N ALA A 16 7.33 -2.76 20.46
CA ALA A 16 7.21 -4.21 20.63
C ALA A 16 5.92 -4.71 20.01
N ARG A 17 6.00 -5.73 19.17
CA ARG A 17 4.83 -6.46 18.67
C ARG A 17 4.87 -7.88 19.21
N ILE A 18 3.84 -8.23 19.97
CA ILE A 18 3.69 -9.55 20.57
C ILE A 18 2.68 -10.35 19.74
N TYR A 19 3.02 -11.57 19.42
CA TYR A 19 2.17 -12.47 18.64
C TYR A 19 1.62 -13.56 19.55
N CYS A 20 0.34 -13.82 19.45
CA CYS A 20 -0.32 -14.90 20.21
C CYS A 20 0.19 -16.29 19.81
N THR A 21 0.63 -16.43 18.55
CA THR A 21 1.25 -17.64 18.03
C THR A 21 2.66 -17.35 17.56
N GLY A 22 3.58 -18.28 17.80
CA GLY A 22 4.99 -18.12 17.39
C GLY A 22 5.12 -18.03 15.87
N ILE A 23 5.93 -17.06 15.41
CA ILE A 23 6.25 -16.90 13.99
C ILE A 23 7.48 -17.73 13.68
N VAL A 24 7.37 -18.65 12.74
CA VAL A 24 8.48 -19.45 12.22
C VAL A 24 9.12 -18.69 11.06
N THR A 25 10.41 -18.34 11.20
CA THR A 25 11.20 -17.71 10.14
C THR A 25 12.03 -18.76 9.41
N GLY A 26 12.28 -18.54 8.14
CA GLY A 26 13.18 -19.40 7.34
C GLY A 26 12.48 -20.53 6.59
N GLN A 27 11.26 -20.87 6.90
CA GLN A 27 10.51 -21.73 6.00
C GLN A 27 9.88 -20.87 4.89
N LYS A 28 10.46 -20.91 3.70
CA LYS A 28 9.69 -20.59 2.50
C LYS A 28 8.55 -21.61 2.50
N LYS A 29 7.31 -21.18 2.78
CA LYS A 29 6.15 -21.98 2.43
C LYS A 29 6.32 -22.28 0.95
N ALA A 30 6.65 -23.53 0.63
CA ALA A 30 6.55 -23.99 -0.73
C ALA A 30 5.09 -23.75 -1.09
N HIS A 31 4.83 -22.72 -1.88
CA HIS A 31 3.55 -22.63 -2.54
C HIS A 31 3.52 -23.90 -3.39
N PRO A 32 2.58 -24.84 -3.18
CA PRO A 32 2.41 -25.90 -4.12
C PRO A 32 2.27 -25.18 -5.45
N LYS A 33 3.19 -25.46 -6.39
CA LYS A 33 2.99 -25.05 -7.78
C LYS A 33 1.59 -25.52 -8.08
N PRO A 34 0.69 -24.68 -8.60
CA PRO A 34 -0.56 -25.21 -9.09
C PRO A 34 -0.16 -26.34 -10.02
N SER A 35 -0.50 -27.54 -9.65
CA SER A 35 -0.41 -28.66 -10.58
C SER A 35 -1.28 -28.20 -11.73
N VAL A 36 -0.64 -27.82 -12.83
CA VAL A 36 -1.35 -27.65 -14.10
C VAL A 36 -1.92 -29.04 -14.31
N PRO A 37 -3.23 -29.24 -14.24
CA PRO A 37 -3.79 -30.52 -14.59
C PRO A 37 -3.33 -30.72 -16.03
N GLU A 38 -2.58 -31.80 -16.29
CA GLU A 38 -2.42 -32.28 -17.65
C GLU A 38 -3.82 -32.33 -18.20
N MET A 39 -4.08 -31.50 -19.19
CA MET A 39 -5.35 -31.48 -19.89
C MET A 39 -5.44 -32.77 -20.72
N GLU A 40 -5.79 -33.86 -20.03
CA GLU A 40 -6.53 -34.92 -20.72
C GLU A 40 -7.85 -34.29 -21.13
N LYS A 41 -8.09 -34.31 -22.44
CA LYS A 41 -9.28 -33.76 -23.08
C LYS A 41 -10.47 -34.65 -22.76
N GLU A 42 -10.92 -34.61 -21.49
CA GLU A 42 -12.22 -35.15 -21.13
C GLU A 42 -13.30 -34.07 -21.44
N PRO A 43 -14.44 -34.47 -22.00
CA PRO A 43 -15.50 -33.49 -22.27
C PRO A 43 -15.96 -32.90 -20.95
N PHE A 44 -16.04 -31.58 -20.88
CA PHE A 44 -16.46 -30.77 -19.74
C PHE A 44 -17.83 -31.25 -19.22
N THR A 45 -17.83 -32.06 -18.16
CA THR A 45 -19.02 -32.49 -17.42
C THR A 45 -19.06 -31.88 -16.01
N GLY A 46 -18.44 -30.72 -15.84
CA GLY A 46 -18.49 -29.97 -14.58
C GLY A 46 -19.91 -29.49 -14.30
N THR A 47 -20.47 -29.89 -13.15
CA THR A 47 -21.75 -29.36 -12.69
C THR A 47 -21.63 -27.87 -12.40
N MET A 48 -22.69 -27.07 -12.67
CA MET A 48 -22.75 -25.64 -12.39
C MET A 48 -22.33 -25.31 -10.95
N VAL A 49 -22.50 -26.22 -10.02
CA VAL A 49 -22.11 -26.08 -8.60
C VAL A 49 -20.60 -26.06 -8.41
N GLU A 50 -19.81 -26.80 -9.18
CA GLU A 50 -18.34 -26.81 -9.07
C GLU A 50 -17.75 -25.53 -9.64
N VAL A 51 -18.29 -25.04 -10.74
CA VAL A 51 -17.91 -23.74 -11.34
C VAL A 51 -18.17 -22.60 -10.35
N VAL A 52 -19.35 -22.55 -9.73
CA VAL A 52 -19.68 -21.52 -8.73
C VAL A 52 -18.74 -21.57 -7.52
N ARG A 53 -18.43 -22.77 -7.01
CA ARG A 53 -17.49 -22.93 -5.88
C ARG A 53 -16.08 -22.45 -6.23
N SER A 54 -15.59 -22.68 -7.44
CA SER A 54 -14.28 -22.22 -7.87
C SER A 54 -14.21 -20.70 -7.99
N PHE A 55 -15.28 -20.05 -8.46
CA PHE A 55 -15.37 -18.58 -8.50
C PHE A 55 -15.35 -17.98 -7.10
N HIS A 56 -16.16 -18.48 -6.16
CA HIS A 56 -16.15 -17.98 -4.77
C HIS A 56 -14.80 -18.15 -4.09
N GLN A 57 -14.10 -19.27 -4.31
CA GLN A 57 -12.75 -19.45 -3.76
C GLN A 57 -11.73 -18.47 -4.37
N ALA A 58 -11.87 -18.16 -5.64
CA ALA A 58 -11.00 -17.18 -6.31
C ALA A 58 -11.25 -15.77 -5.78
N GLU A 59 -12.51 -15.37 -5.59
CA GLU A 59 -12.88 -14.08 -5.00
C GLU A 59 -12.37 -13.93 -3.57
N GLU A 60 -12.59 -14.92 -2.69
CA GLU A 60 -12.06 -14.91 -1.32
C GLU A 60 -10.53 -14.82 -1.28
N LYS A 61 -9.84 -15.51 -2.17
CA LYS A 61 -8.37 -15.44 -2.27
C LYS A 61 -7.91 -14.06 -2.71
N GLN A 62 -8.62 -13.44 -3.64
CA GLN A 62 -8.33 -12.09 -4.09
C GLN A 62 -8.57 -11.06 -2.99
N GLU A 63 -9.69 -11.13 -2.28
CA GLU A 63 -9.99 -10.26 -1.15
C GLU A 63 -8.94 -10.37 -0.04
N ARG A 64 -8.54 -11.60 0.34
CA ARG A 64 -7.46 -11.82 1.31
C ARG A 64 -6.12 -11.24 0.84
N SER A 65 -5.82 -11.33 -0.45
CA SER A 65 -4.61 -10.76 -1.04
C SER A 65 -4.62 -9.24 -0.95
N ILE A 66 -5.74 -8.60 -1.31
CA ILE A 66 -5.93 -7.15 -1.21
C ILE A 66 -5.82 -6.70 0.25
N HIS A 67 -6.51 -7.37 1.17
CA HIS A 67 -6.46 -7.07 2.60
C HIS A 67 -5.03 -7.13 3.15
N ASN A 68 -4.29 -8.18 2.81
CA ASN A 68 -2.90 -8.35 3.22
C ASN A 68 -1.98 -7.26 2.64
N SER A 69 -2.21 -6.86 1.40
CA SER A 69 -1.48 -5.78 0.73
C SER A 69 -1.73 -4.44 1.42
N LEU A 70 -2.98 -4.12 1.70
CA LEU A 70 -3.38 -2.89 2.43
C LEU A 70 -2.78 -2.86 3.85
N THR A 71 -2.81 -3.99 4.56
CA THR A 71 -2.22 -4.09 5.90
C THR A 71 -0.71 -3.83 5.87
N ARG A 72 0.00 -4.36 4.86
CA ARG A 72 1.43 -4.09 4.68
C ARG A 72 1.70 -2.62 4.35
N ALA A 73 0.92 -2.03 3.45
CA ALA A 73 1.06 -0.62 3.08
C ALA A 73 0.83 0.31 4.29
N LYS A 74 -0.24 0.09 5.05
CA LYS A 74 -0.51 0.83 6.29
C LYS A 74 0.65 0.71 7.29
N GLN A 75 1.20 -0.50 7.44
CA GLN A 75 2.34 -0.71 8.33
C GLN A 75 3.60 0.02 7.85
N GLN A 76 3.87 0.04 6.55
CA GLN A 76 5.01 0.78 5.99
C GLN A 76 4.85 2.29 6.21
N ILE A 77 3.68 2.85 5.93
CA ILE A 77 3.39 4.27 6.18
C ILE A 77 3.61 4.60 7.66
N TYR A 78 3.07 3.78 8.56
CA TYR A 78 3.26 3.94 9.99
C TYR A 78 4.74 3.92 10.39
N ASP A 79 5.50 2.93 9.92
CA ASP A 79 6.92 2.78 10.24
C ASP A 79 7.75 3.98 9.73
N ILE A 80 7.50 4.44 8.50
CA ILE A 80 8.21 5.59 7.93
C ILE A 80 7.81 6.89 8.65
N SER A 81 6.52 7.07 8.97
CA SER A 81 6.07 8.25 9.70
C SER A 81 6.71 8.37 11.08
N ARG A 82 6.90 7.25 11.78
CA ARG A 82 7.56 7.21 13.09
C ARG A 82 9.09 7.32 13.03
N ALA A 83 9.70 6.86 11.94
CA ALA A 83 11.15 6.88 11.77
C ALA A 83 11.71 8.26 11.41
N ASN A 84 10.89 9.21 11.02
CA ASN A 84 11.30 10.54 10.58
C ASN A 84 10.62 11.63 11.41
N LYS A 85 11.29 12.80 11.47
CA LYS A 85 10.67 14.04 11.93
C LYS A 85 9.98 14.71 10.74
N TRP A 86 8.81 15.30 10.98
CA TRP A 86 7.98 15.95 9.98
C TRP A 86 7.69 17.37 10.43
N ASP A 87 7.73 18.31 9.50
CA ASP A 87 7.52 19.72 9.78
C ASP A 87 6.05 20.12 9.53
N TYR A 88 5.42 19.50 8.52
CA TYR A 88 4.06 19.85 8.11
C TYR A 88 3.21 18.61 7.82
N PHE A 89 1.93 18.73 8.17
CA PHE A 89 0.86 17.91 7.60
C PHE A 89 0.08 18.77 6.61
N VAL A 90 -0.01 18.32 5.36
CA VAL A 90 -0.55 19.10 4.24
C VAL A 90 -1.67 18.33 3.57
N THR A 91 -2.74 19.05 3.22
CA THR A 91 -3.78 18.53 2.33
C THR A 91 -3.64 19.22 0.97
N LEU A 92 -3.42 18.42 -0.06
CA LEU A 92 -3.24 18.87 -1.43
C LEU A 92 -4.53 18.66 -2.22
N THR A 93 -5.06 19.72 -2.78
CA THR A 93 -6.26 19.72 -3.61
C THR A 93 -5.92 20.27 -4.99
N PHE A 94 -6.41 19.61 -6.04
CA PHE A 94 -6.20 20.07 -7.40
C PHE A 94 -7.25 21.10 -7.83
N ASN A 95 -6.79 22.10 -8.58
CA ASN A 95 -7.69 23.01 -9.26
C ASN A 95 -8.30 22.31 -10.47
N GLU A 96 -9.64 22.18 -10.48
CA GLU A 96 -10.42 21.50 -11.52
C GLU A 96 -10.21 22.08 -12.93
N LYS A 97 -9.87 23.39 -13.04
CA LYS A 97 -9.56 24.03 -14.33
C LYS A 97 -8.23 23.59 -14.92
N LYS A 98 -7.33 22.97 -14.11
CA LYS A 98 -5.97 22.61 -14.52
C LYS A 98 -5.73 21.11 -14.59
N VAL A 99 -6.48 20.34 -13.81
CA VAL A 99 -6.34 18.87 -13.70
C VAL A 99 -7.71 18.29 -13.47
N ASP A 100 -8.06 17.26 -14.22
CA ASP A 100 -9.23 16.45 -13.89
C ASP A 100 -8.99 15.74 -12.57
N ARG A 101 -9.62 16.22 -11.50
CA ARG A 101 -9.48 15.69 -10.14
C ARG A 101 -10.20 14.36 -9.91
N TYR A 102 -10.96 13.88 -10.89
CA TYR A 102 -11.61 12.57 -10.89
C TYR A 102 -10.76 11.50 -11.56
N ASP A 103 -9.75 11.90 -12.35
CA ASP A 103 -8.77 11.00 -12.93
C ASP A 103 -7.57 10.83 -11.99
N TYR A 104 -7.47 9.66 -11.37
CA TYR A 104 -6.38 9.30 -10.47
C TYR A 104 -5.01 9.38 -11.14
N ALA A 105 -4.90 8.93 -12.39
CA ALA A 105 -3.63 8.91 -13.11
C ALA A 105 -3.16 10.34 -13.42
N ALA A 106 -4.05 11.22 -13.87
CA ALA A 106 -3.75 12.63 -14.11
C ALA A 106 -3.31 13.33 -12.82
N CYS A 107 -4.04 13.13 -11.72
CA CYS A 107 -3.69 13.69 -10.41
C CYS A 107 -2.32 13.22 -9.93
N THR A 108 -2.07 11.91 -9.98
CA THR A 108 -0.80 11.31 -9.54
C THR A 108 0.38 11.79 -10.38
N LYS A 109 0.21 11.88 -11.70
CA LYS A 109 1.23 12.40 -12.61
C LYS A 109 1.60 13.84 -12.27
N LYS A 110 0.60 14.70 -12.05
CA LYS A 110 0.81 16.11 -11.71
C LYS A 110 1.49 16.26 -10.35
N LEU A 111 1.04 15.49 -9.36
CA LEU A 111 1.64 15.45 -8.04
C LEU A 111 3.11 15.02 -8.10
N SER A 112 3.42 13.94 -8.80
CA SER A 112 4.78 13.43 -8.94
C SER A 112 5.70 14.45 -9.60
N TYR A 113 5.21 15.16 -10.61
CA TYR A 113 5.98 16.24 -11.24
C TYR A 113 6.29 17.36 -10.25
N TRP A 114 5.31 17.80 -9.47
CA TRP A 114 5.50 18.84 -8.45
C TRP A 114 6.48 18.40 -7.36
N LEU A 115 6.34 17.20 -6.80
CA LEU A 115 7.23 16.65 -5.78
C LEU A 115 8.67 16.52 -6.27
N ASN A 116 8.85 16.11 -7.52
CA ASN A 116 10.18 16.03 -8.13
C ASN A 116 10.81 17.42 -8.34
N ASN A 117 10.01 18.40 -8.68
CA ASN A 117 10.50 19.79 -8.80
C ASN A 117 10.91 20.34 -7.42
N MET A 118 10.10 20.13 -6.38
CA MET A 118 10.43 20.53 -5.01
C MET A 118 11.78 19.96 -4.58
N LYS A 119 12.02 18.68 -4.83
CA LYS A 119 13.30 18.04 -4.51
C LYS A 119 14.48 18.61 -5.29
N LYS A 120 14.27 19.02 -6.56
CA LYS A 120 15.35 19.55 -7.41
C LYS A 120 15.65 21.03 -7.14
N THR A 121 14.62 21.82 -6.87
CA THR A 121 14.74 23.30 -6.84
C THR A 121 14.83 23.88 -5.44
N SER A 122 14.16 23.25 -4.46
CA SER A 122 14.08 23.80 -3.12
C SER A 122 15.08 23.15 -2.16
N ASN A 123 15.01 21.85 -1.99
CA ASN A 123 15.88 21.17 -1.04
C ASN A 123 16.10 19.71 -1.44
N PRO A 124 17.37 19.25 -1.66
CA PRO A 124 17.67 17.84 -1.95
C PRO A 124 17.27 16.89 -0.82
N ASP A 125 17.23 17.38 0.43
CA ASP A 125 16.83 16.61 1.62
C ASP A 125 15.31 16.59 1.84
N PHE A 126 14.54 17.20 0.95
CA PHE A 126 13.08 17.17 0.97
C PHE A 126 12.54 15.75 1.07
N LYS A 127 11.78 15.50 2.12
CA LYS A 127 11.16 14.19 2.38
C LYS A 127 9.65 14.33 2.40
N TYR A 128 8.99 13.31 1.92
CA TYR A 128 7.53 13.27 1.96
C TYR A 128 6.97 11.86 2.05
N ILE A 129 5.81 11.75 2.66
CA ILE A 129 4.88 10.64 2.50
C ILE A 129 3.57 11.24 2.06
N VAL A 130 2.98 10.72 0.98
CA VAL A 130 1.69 11.20 0.48
C VAL A 130 0.76 10.03 0.27
N VAL A 131 -0.47 10.16 0.74
CA VAL A 131 -1.52 9.15 0.65
C VAL A 131 -2.71 9.75 -0.09
N PRO A 132 -3.23 9.09 -1.13
CA PRO A 132 -4.45 9.52 -1.81
C PRO A 132 -5.67 9.26 -0.95
N GLU A 133 -6.60 10.18 -0.99
CA GLU A 133 -7.95 10.03 -0.45
C GLU A 133 -8.96 10.32 -1.55
N ARG A 134 -10.02 9.51 -1.62
CA ARG A 134 -11.15 9.79 -2.49
C ARG A 134 -12.25 10.45 -1.67
N HIS A 135 -12.54 11.70 -1.99
CA HIS A 135 -13.59 12.46 -1.34
C HIS A 135 -14.99 11.93 -1.69
N LYS A 136 -16.00 12.34 -0.93
CA LYS A 136 -17.40 11.87 -1.10
C LYS A 136 -17.97 12.20 -2.50
N ASP A 137 -17.54 13.30 -3.11
CA ASP A 137 -17.91 13.69 -4.47
C ASP A 137 -17.15 12.91 -5.57
N GLY A 138 -16.20 12.05 -5.16
CA GLY A 138 -15.38 11.24 -6.04
C GLY A 138 -14.04 11.87 -6.44
N ALA A 139 -13.80 13.13 -6.09
CA ALA A 139 -12.54 13.81 -6.37
C ALA A 139 -11.38 13.25 -5.54
N PHE A 140 -10.17 13.27 -6.09
CA PHE A 140 -8.97 12.87 -5.37
C PHE A 140 -8.33 14.05 -4.66
N HIS A 141 -8.07 13.84 -3.36
CA HIS A 141 -7.24 14.65 -2.50
C HIS A 141 -6.02 13.84 -2.08
N PHE A 142 -4.97 14.55 -1.64
CA PHE A 142 -3.77 13.88 -1.16
C PHE A 142 -3.38 14.49 0.18
N HIS A 143 -3.20 13.63 1.17
CA HIS A 143 -2.70 14.02 2.49
C HIS A 143 -1.23 13.64 2.58
N GLY A 144 -0.41 14.56 3.08
CA GLY A 144 1.02 14.35 3.12
C GLY A 144 1.66 14.83 4.39
N LEU A 145 2.71 14.11 4.81
CA LEU A 145 3.70 14.56 5.77
C LEU A 145 4.93 15.02 4.99
N PHE A 146 5.41 16.20 5.31
CA PHE A 146 6.51 16.84 4.63
C PHE A 146 7.59 17.26 5.63
N ALA A 147 8.85 17.13 5.23
CA ALA A 147 9.99 17.60 6.00
C ALA A 147 11.02 18.28 5.10
N HIS A 148 11.76 19.23 5.67
CA HIS A 148 12.77 20.04 4.98
C HIS A 148 12.17 20.84 3.81
N CYS A 149 11.02 21.46 4.05
CA CYS A 149 10.30 22.29 3.09
C CYS A 149 10.61 23.76 3.35
N ASP A 150 11.78 24.23 2.97
CA ASP A 150 12.11 25.65 3.09
C ASP A 150 11.28 26.43 2.06
N GLY A 151 10.26 27.16 2.54
CA GLY A 151 9.46 28.08 1.71
C GLY A 151 8.18 27.50 1.08
N LEU A 152 7.50 26.56 1.70
CA LEU A 152 6.08 26.26 1.40
C LEU A 152 5.18 27.35 1.96
#